data_df6e9d05bd04b43ca5a3747fd780d407
#
_entry.id   df6e9d05bd04b43ca5a3747fd780d407
#
_cell.length_a   1.000
_cell.length_b   1.000
_cell.length_c   1.000
_cell.angle_alpha   90.00
_cell.angle_beta   90.00
_cell.angle_gamma   90.00
#
_symmetry.space_group_name_H-M   'P 1'
#
loop_
_entity.id
_entity.type
_entity.pdbx_description
1 polymer ?
#
loop_
_entity_poly.entity_id
_entity_poly.type
_entity_poly.pdbx_seq_one_letter_code
_entity_poly.pdbx_strand_id
1 'polypeptide(L)'
;MPPTAASHPDDVAALLSRAERLAARRLRTALEETGCSVESWRVLSLLSESPGQGMTAIADRTQLPPPTLTRLVDQLVDDGLVHRRVDPLDRRRVVAGLTPRGREAHLRLAERVRAVWSALPADEDDPLLVALLDRLIARLEVPVALPAPAINGR
;
A
#
# COMPACT_ATOMS: atom_id res chain seq x y z
N MET A 1 -8.54 36.80 -0.06
CA MET A 1 -9.72 36.06 0.37
C MET A 1 -9.54 34.61 -0.07
N PRO A 2 -9.30 33.65 0.82
CA PRO A 2 -9.37 32.25 0.45
C PRO A 2 -10.85 31.89 0.27
N PRO A 3 -11.20 31.04 -0.72
CA PRO A 3 -12.57 30.57 -0.85
C PRO A 3 -12.83 29.58 0.29
N THR A 4 -13.71 29.99 1.20
CA THR A 4 -14.37 29.08 2.13
C THR A 4 -15.39 28.27 1.32
N ALA A 5 -14.91 27.38 0.46
CA ALA A 5 -15.75 26.33 -0.07
C ALA A 5 -15.80 25.23 0.99
N ALA A 6 -16.95 25.01 1.58
CA ALA A 6 -17.22 23.81 2.34
C ALA A 6 -16.88 22.62 1.43
N SER A 7 -15.75 21.97 1.71
CA SER A 7 -15.27 20.81 0.92
C SER A 7 -16.36 19.75 0.99
N HIS A 8 -17.03 19.51 -0.13
CA HIS A 8 -18.03 18.46 -0.23
C HIS A 8 -17.29 17.11 -0.09
N PRO A 9 -17.86 16.09 0.58
CA PRO A 9 -17.27 14.75 0.63
C PRO A 9 -16.83 14.22 -0.74
N ASP A 10 -17.58 14.57 -1.80
CA ASP A 10 -17.26 14.22 -3.18
C ASP A 10 -15.93 14.83 -3.68
N ASP A 11 -15.58 16.05 -3.21
CA ASP A 11 -14.32 16.70 -3.56
C ASP A 11 -13.13 15.97 -2.96
N VAL A 12 -13.25 15.47 -1.72
CA VAL A 12 -12.19 14.69 -1.06
C VAL A 12 -11.96 13.37 -1.79
N ALA A 13 -13.02 12.64 -2.15
CA ALA A 13 -12.91 11.38 -2.89
C ALA A 13 -12.28 11.58 -4.27
N ALA A 14 -12.65 12.64 -4.99
CA ALA A 14 -12.08 12.98 -6.29
C ALA A 14 -10.59 13.34 -6.19
N LEU A 15 -10.20 14.13 -5.18
CA LEU A 15 -8.82 14.52 -4.93
C LEU A 15 -7.96 13.32 -4.53
N LEU A 16 -8.44 12.45 -3.66
CA LEU A 16 -7.74 11.21 -3.27
C LEU A 16 -7.54 10.30 -4.47
N SER A 17 -8.57 10.09 -5.28
CA SER A 17 -8.46 9.27 -6.50
C SER A 17 -7.47 9.85 -7.49
N ARG A 18 -7.39 11.18 -7.61
CA ARG A 18 -6.40 11.86 -8.46
C ARG A 18 -5.00 11.73 -7.88
N ALA A 19 -4.83 11.96 -6.58
CA ALA A 19 -3.54 11.86 -5.89
C ALA A 19 -2.99 10.43 -5.99
N GLU A 20 -3.83 9.40 -5.77
CA GLU A 20 -3.44 8.00 -5.92
C GLU A 20 -2.92 7.70 -7.33
N ARG A 21 -3.65 8.09 -8.38
CA ARG A 21 -3.21 7.87 -9.76
C ARG A 21 -1.86 8.54 -10.07
N LEU A 22 -1.64 9.76 -9.59
CA LEU A 22 -0.38 10.49 -9.79
C LEU A 22 0.76 9.84 -8.98
N ALA A 23 0.51 9.45 -7.73
CA ALA A 23 1.45 8.74 -6.88
C ALA A 23 1.84 7.39 -7.48
N ALA A 24 0.86 6.60 -7.94
CA ALA A 24 1.11 5.32 -8.59
C ALA A 24 1.91 5.48 -9.90
N ARG A 25 1.69 6.56 -10.66
CA ARG A 25 2.49 6.86 -11.85
C ARG A 25 3.95 7.17 -11.48
N ARG A 26 4.20 8.00 -10.47
CA ARG A 26 5.55 8.29 -9.98
C ARG A 26 6.26 7.04 -9.49
N LEU A 27 5.55 6.20 -8.74
CA LEU A 27 6.09 4.95 -8.25
C LEU A 27 6.47 4.01 -9.40
N ARG A 28 5.63 3.87 -10.44
CA ARG A 28 5.99 3.11 -11.64
C ARG A 28 7.27 3.63 -12.28
N THR A 29 7.40 4.95 -12.48
CA THR A 29 8.62 5.55 -13.04
C THR A 29 9.86 5.23 -12.19
N ALA A 30 9.74 5.26 -10.85
CA ALA A 30 10.85 4.89 -9.97
C ALA A 30 11.29 3.43 -10.12
N LEU A 31 10.36 2.54 -10.45
CA LEU A 31 10.58 1.09 -10.52
C LEU A 31 10.86 0.57 -11.95
N GLU A 32 10.64 1.37 -12.98
CA GLU A 32 10.61 0.97 -14.40
C GLU A 32 11.87 0.20 -14.83
N GLU A 33 13.05 0.67 -14.41
CA GLU A 33 14.35 0.08 -14.78
C GLU A 33 14.75 -1.11 -13.87
N THR A 34 13.97 -1.40 -12.85
CA THR A 34 14.33 -2.42 -11.85
C THR A 34 13.69 -3.78 -12.11
N GLY A 35 12.75 -3.85 -13.03
CA GLY A 35 11.91 -5.03 -13.25
C GLY A 35 10.92 -5.32 -12.10
N CYS A 36 10.84 -4.46 -11.10
CA CYS A 36 9.92 -4.60 -9.97
C CYS A 36 8.57 -3.95 -10.29
N SER A 37 7.48 -4.70 -10.14
CA SER A 37 6.12 -4.12 -10.25
C SER A 37 5.76 -3.30 -9.02
N VAL A 38 4.76 -2.41 -9.15
CA VAL A 38 4.22 -1.64 -8.02
C VAL A 38 3.67 -2.57 -6.95
N GLU A 39 3.02 -3.65 -7.36
CA GLU A 39 2.45 -4.65 -6.46
C GLU A 39 3.55 -5.40 -5.70
N SER A 40 4.63 -5.81 -6.38
CA SER A 40 5.81 -6.41 -5.74
C SER A 40 6.45 -5.44 -4.73
N TRP A 41 6.60 -4.19 -5.10
CA TRP A 41 7.09 -3.15 -4.20
C TRP A 41 6.24 -3.01 -2.95
N ARG A 42 4.90 -2.95 -3.09
CA ARG A 42 3.96 -2.86 -1.96
C ARG A 42 4.12 -4.03 -0.99
N VAL A 43 4.24 -5.25 -1.52
CA VAL A 43 4.45 -6.45 -0.69
C VAL A 43 5.81 -6.42 0.02
N LEU A 44 6.88 -6.09 -0.70
CA LEU A 44 8.23 -6.01 -0.12
C LEU A 44 8.31 -4.94 0.98
N SER A 45 7.71 -3.77 0.76
CA SER A 45 7.65 -2.67 1.74
C SER A 45 6.90 -3.09 2.99
N LEU A 46 5.71 -3.70 2.83
CA LEU A 46 4.92 -4.21 3.94
C LEU A 46 5.70 -5.24 4.77
N LEU A 47 6.37 -6.19 4.11
CA LEU A 47 7.15 -7.22 4.80
C LEU A 47 8.43 -6.68 5.44
N SER A 48 8.95 -5.55 4.96
CA SER A 48 10.06 -4.84 5.59
C SER A 48 9.64 -4.15 6.89
N GLU A 49 8.47 -3.51 6.89
CA GLU A 49 7.91 -2.81 8.05
C GLU A 49 7.36 -3.78 9.10
N SER A 50 6.75 -4.85 8.66
CA SER A 50 6.01 -5.80 9.51
C SER A 50 6.38 -7.24 9.12
N PRO A 51 7.47 -7.79 9.64
CA PRO A 51 7.88 -9.17 9.33
C PRO A 51 6.88 -10.22 9.82
N GLY A 52 6.77 -11.33 9.12
CA GLY A 52 5.97 -12.48 9.57
C GLY A 52 4.46 -12.31 9.38
N GLN A 53 4.06 -11.65 8.30
CA GLN A 53 2.64 -11.45 7.98
C GLN A 53 2.00 -12.68 7.32
N GLY A 54 0.77 -13.02 7.75
CA GLY A 54 -0.07 -14.01 7.07
C GLY A 54 -0.64 -13.48 5.76
N MET A 55 -0.96 -14.37 4.82
CA MET A 55 -1.43 -13.99 3.48
C MET A 55 -2.68 -13.10 3.51
N THR A 56 -3.62 -13.35 4.41
CA THR A 56 -4.83 -12.51 4.57
C THR A 56 -4.46 -11.08 4.96
N ALA A 57 -3.59 -10.91 5.98
CA ALA A 57 -3.15 -9.59 6.42
C ALA A 57 -2.38 -8.83 5.32
N ILE A 58 -1.60 -9.55 4.49
CA ILE A 58 -0.92 -8.94 3.34
C ILE A 58 -1.96 -8.49 2.30
N ALA A 59 -2.96 -9.33 1.98
CA ALA A 59 -4.02 -8.99 1.03
C ALA A 59 -4.77 -7.72 1.47
N ASP A 60 -5.18 -7.66 2.73
CA ASP A 60 -5.91 -6.53 3.30
C ASP A 60 -5.09 -5.24 3.25
N ARG A 61 -3.81 -5.29 3.64
CA ARG A 61 -2.95 -4.09 3.69
C ARG A 61 -2.47 -3.64 2.32
N THR A 62 -2.27 -4.55 1.37
CA THR A 62 -1.87 -4.21 0.00
C THR A 62 -3.04 -3.94 -0.93
N GLN A 63 -4.26 -4.24 -0.48
CA GLN A 63 -5.50 -4.17 -1.28
C GLN A 63 -5.41 -5.00 -2.58
N LEU A 64 -4.68 -6.12 -2.52
CA LEU A 64 -4.55 -7.05 -3.63
C LEU A 64 -5.56 -8.19 -3.51
N PRO A 65 -6.24 -8.57 -4.59
CA PRO A 65 -7.07 -9.77 -4.59
C PRO A 65 -6.26 -11.01 -4.19
N PRO A 66 -6.81 -11.91 -3.36
CA PRO A 66 -6.07 -13.08 -2.86
C PRO A 66 -5.39 -13.94 -3.94
N PRO A 67 -6.04 -14.22 -5.11
CA PRO A 67 -5.37 -14.97 -6.19
C PRO A 67 -4.16 -14.23 -6.77
N THR A 68 -4.28 -12.92 -6.95
CA THR A 68 -3.17 -12.08 -7.44
C THR A 68 -2.02 -12.05 -6.46
N LEU A 69 -2.32 -11.86 -5.16
CA LEU A 69 -1.32 -11.88 -4.11
C LEU A 69 -0.59 -13.23 -4.04
N THR A 70 -1.33 -14.34 -4.11
CA THR A 70 -0.73 -15.69 -4.05
C THR A 70 0.31 -15.86 -5.16
N ARG A 71 -0.06 -15.57 -6.40
CA ARG A 71 0.86 -15.66 -7.55
C ARG A 71 2.07 -14.72 -7.41
N LEU A 72 1.84 -13.51 -6.92
CA LEU A 72 2.90 -12.53 -6.71
C LEU A 72 3.90 -13.00 -5.63
N VAL A 73 3.40 -13.52 -4.51
CA VAL A 73 4.25 -14.01 -3.42
C VAL A 73 4.99 -15.28 -3.87
N ASP A 74 4.37 -16.16 -4.69
CA ASP A 74 5.05 -17.31 -5.30
C ASP A 74 6.23 -16.85 -6.15
N GLN A 75 6.01 -15.85 -7.02
CA GLN A 75 7.08 -15.26 -7.82
C GLN A 75 8.21 -14.69 -6.97
N LEU A 76 7.88 -13.94 -5.91
CA LEU A 76 8.88 -13.37 -5.00
C LEU A 76 9.66 -14.45 -4.21
N VAL A 77 9.05 -15.61 -3.96
CA VAL A 77 9.72 -16.78 -3.36
C VAL A 77 10.65 -17.41 -4.38
N ASP A 78 10.23 -17.60 -5.62
CA ASP A 78 11.05 -18.14 -6.71
C ASP A 78 12.26 -17.23 -6.99
N ASP A 79 12.09 -15.92 -6.91
CA ASP A 79 13.16 -14.92 -7.03
C ASP A 79 14.09 -14.89 -5.79
N GLY A 80 13.76 -15.62 -4.73
CA GLY A 80 14.53 -15.69 -3.49
C GLY A 80 14.48 -14.41 -2.65
N LEU A 81 13.44 -13.56 -2.85
CA LEU A 81 13.26 -12.30 -2.13
C LEU A 81 12.39 -12.47 -0.88
N VAL A 82 11.46 -13.40 -0.92
CA VAL A 82 10.52 -13.72 0.16
C VAL A 82 10.67 -15.18 0.54
N HIS A 83 10.45 -15.51 1.80
CA HIS A 83 10.31 -16.88 2.28
C HIS A 83 8.96 -17.05 2.96
N ARG A 84 8.42 -18.26 2.88
CA ARG A 84 7.26 -18.69 3.67
C ARG A 84 7.73 -19.61 4.79
N ARG A 85 7.14 -19.46 5.96
CA ARG A 85 7.39 -20.34 7.10
C ARG A 85 6.11 -20.56 7.89
N VAL A 86 6.04 -21.67 8.59
CA VAL A 86 4.99 -21.91 9.58
C VAL A 86 5.20 -20.94 10.74
N ASP A 87 4.12 -20.32 11.21
CA ASP A 87 4.16 -19.43 12.38
C ASP A 87 4.58 -20.24 13.62
N PRO A 88 5.62 -19.82 14.35
CA PRO A 88 6.03 -20.52 15.58
C PRO A 88 4.93 -20.57 16.66
N LEU A 89 4.02 -19.60 16.66
CA LEU A 89 2.95 -19.48 17.65
C LEU A 89 1.66 -20.19 17.22
N ASP A 90 1.45 -20.34 15.90
CA ASP A 90 0.31 -21.05 15.34
C ASP A 90 0.72 -21.90 14.13
N ARG A 91 0.90 -23.20 14.36
CA ARG A 91 1.33 -24.15 13.33
C ARG A 91 0.36 -24.31 12.15
N ARG A 92 -0.84 -23.78 12.23
CA ARG A 92 -1.84 -23.76 11.16
C ARG A 92 -1.65 -22.56 10.22
N ARG A 93 -0.84 -21.60 10.65
CA ARG A 93 -0.65 -20.34 9.97
C ARG A 93 0.69 -20.32 9.21
N VAL A 94 0.64 -19.98 7.93
CA VAL A 94 1.83 -19.71 7.11
C VAL A 94 2.01 -18.21 7.04
N VAL A 95 3.21 -17.75 7.35
CA VAL A 95 3.61 -16.35 7.29
C VAL A 95 4.71 -16.13 6.27
N ALA A 96 4.71 -14.96 5.65
CA ALA A 96 5.74 -14.53 4.72
C ALA A 96 6.69 -13.51 5.38
N GLY A 97 7.92 -13.49 4.93
CA GLY A 97 8.94 -12.54 5.39
C GLY A 97 10.04 -12.36 4.35
N LEU A 98 10.79 -11.26 4.45
CA LEU A 98 11.91 -11.01 3.54
C LEU A 98 13.09 -11.93 3.86
N THR A 99 13.73 -12.45 2.81
CA THR A 99 15.07 -13.05 2.92
C THR A 99 16.13 -11.95 3.12
N PRO A 100 17.39 -12.26 3.46
CA PRO A 100 18.48 -11.30 3.41
C PRO A 100 18.57 -10.58 2.07
N ARG A 101 18.50 -11.34 0.96
CA ARG A 101 18.48 -10.81 -0.42
C ARG A 101 17.26 -9.90 -0.67
N GLY A 102 16.09 -10.29 -0.13
CA GLY A 102 14.87 -9.47 -0.23
C GLY A 102 15.00 -8.14 0.50
N ARG A 103 15.62 -8.11 1.67
CA ARG A 103 15.90 -6.87 2.40
C ARG A 103 16.84 -5.93 1.63
N GLU A 104 17.91 -6.47 1.07
CA GLU A 104 18.84 -5.69 0.24
C GLU A 104 18.15 -5.15 -1.02
N ALA A 105 17.33 -5.97 -1.69
CA ALA A 105 16.55 -5.54 -2.85
C ALA A 105 15.57 -4.43 -2.46
N HIS A 106 14.84 -4.59 -1.36
CA HIS A 106 13.93 -3.57 -0.85
C HIS A 106 14.66 -2.24 -0.55
N LEU A 107 15.82 -2.27 0.09
CA LEU A 107 16.59 -1.04 0.40
C LEU A 107 16.98 -0.29 -0.88
N ARG A 108 17.48 -1.00 -1.91
CA ARG A 108 17.81 -0.38 -3.21
C ARG A 108 16.59 0.25 -3.89
N LEU A 109 15.44 -0.45 -3.86
CA LEU A 109 14.19 0.06 -4.40
C LEU A 109 13.69 1.28 -3.60
N ALA A 110 13.79 1.23 -2.27
CA ALA A 110 13.40 2.33 -1.39
C ALA A 110 14.19 3.61 -1.64
N GLU A 111 15.49 3.51 -1.94
CA GLU A 111 16.32 4.66 -2.32
C GLU A 111 15.82 5.30 -3.63
N ARG A 112 15.50 4.50 -4.65
CA ARG A 112 14.95 5.00 -5.92
C ARG A 112 13.59 5.67 -5.73
N VAL A 113 12.71 5.03 -4.98
CA VAL A 113 11.40 5.60 -4.66
C VAL A 113 11.55 6.91 -3.90
N ARG A 114 12.42 6.96 -2.90
CA ARG A 114 12.71 8.17 -2.13
C ARG A 114 13.23 9.30 -3.03
N ALA A 115 14.15 9.00 -3.95
CA ALA A 115 14.70 9.99 -4.88
C ALA A 115 13.60 10.65 -5.73
N VAL A 116 12.64 9.87 -6.23
CA VAL A 116 11.53 10.39 -7.03
C VAL A 116 10.57 11.26 -6.19
N TRP A 117 10.36 10.90 -4.92
CA TRP A 117 9.53 11.70 -4.01
C TRP A 117 10.25 12.96 -3.53
N SER A 118 11.55 12.89 -3.25
CA SER A 118 12.37 14.06 -2.86
C SER A 118 12.56 15.07 -3.98
N ALA A 119 12.26 14.71 -5.23
CA ALA A 119 12.23 15.63 -6.36
C ALA A 119 10.96 16.51 -6.42
N LEU A 120 9.99 16.26 -5.53
CA LEU A 120 8.86 17.17 -5.36
C LEU A 120 9.36 18.46 -4.69
N PRO A 121 8.82 19.63 -5.08
CA PRO A 121 9.05 20.84 -4.31
C PRO A 121 8.65 20.62 -2.85
N ALA A 122 9.51 21.00 -1.93
CA ALA A 122 9.17 20.97 -0.51
C ALA A 122 8.07 21.99 -0.20
N ASP A 123 7.13 21.60 0.65
CA ASP A 123 6.04 22.43 1.12
C ASP A 123 6.11 22.52 2.65
N GLU A 124 5.88 23.72 3.20
CA GLU A 124 5.85 23.93 4.65
C GLU A 124 4.74 23.13 5.33
N ASP A 125 3.68 22.81 4.57
CA ASP A 125 2.53 22.02 5.04
C ASP A 125 2.74 20.48 4.89
N ASP A 126 3.88 20.00 4.38
CA ASP A 126 4.14 18.56 4.24
C ASP A 126 3.92 17.75 5.53
N PRO A 127 4.37 18.21 6.74
CA PRO A 127 4.09 17.48 7.99
C PRO A 127 2.60 17.43 8.34
N LEU A 128 1.86 18.51 8.04
CA LEU A 128 0.41 18.55 8.23
C LEU A 128 -0.30 17.61 7.27
N LEU A 129 0.11 17.58 6.01
CA LEU A 129 -0.43 16.66 5.01
C LEU A 129 -0.27 15.20 5.45
N VAL A 130 0.90 14.80 5.94
CA VAL A 130 1.15 13.44 6.46
C VAL A 130 0.18 13.13 7.60
N ALA A 131 0.06 14.02 8.59
CA ALA A 131 -0.83 13.83 9.74
C ALA A 131 -2.32 13.73 9.33
N LEU A 132 -2.75 14.50 8.33
CA LEU A 132 -4.12 14.45 7.80
C LEU A 132 -4.39 13.15 7.03
N LEU A 133 -3.43 12.68 6.25
CA LEU A 133 -3.53 11.40 5.54
C LEU A 133 -3.61 10.23 6.51
N ASP A 134 -2.76 10.19 7.55
CA ASP A 134 -2.80 9.14 8.58
C ASP A 134 -4.17 9.10 9.28
N ARG A 135 -4.70 10.26 9.65
CA ARG A 135 -6.05 10.34 10.26
C ARG A 135 -7.15 9.89 9.29
N LEU A 136 -7.02 10.20 8.02
CA LEU A 136 -7.99 9.78 7.01
C LEU A 136 -7.93 8.27 6.81
N ILE A 137 -6.74 7.69 6.69
CA ILE A 137 -6.52 6.24 6.58
C ILE A 137 -7.18 5.53 7.77
N ALA A 138 -6.88 5.95 9.00
CA ALA A 138 -7.49 5.37 10.20
C ALA A 138 -9.04 5.42 10.19
N ARG A 139 -9.63 6.47 9.61
CA ARG A 139 -11.08 6.58 9.45
C ARG A 139 -11.65 5.67 8.36
N LEU A 140 -10.89 5.47 7.28
CA LEU A 140 -11.30 4.59 6.17
C LEU A 140 -11.17 3.10 6.53
N GLU A 141 -10.32 2.74 7.49
CA GLU A 141 -10.19 1.38 8.01
C GLU A 141 -11.39 0.95 8.87
N VAL A 142 -12.20 1.90 9.33
CA VAL A 142 -13.44 1.58 10.07
C VAL A 142 -14.49 1.04 9.09
N PRO A 143 -15.04 -0.16 9.30
CA PRO A 143 -16.07 -0.72 8.44
C PRO A 143 -17.29 0.19 8.37
N VAL A 144 -17.70 0.57 7.15
CA VAL A 144 -18.93 1.34 6.94
C VAL A 144 -20.11 0.37 6.82
N ALA A 145 -21.04 0.42 7.78
CA ALA A 145 -22.34 -0.21 7.61
C ALA A 145 -23.16 0.64 6.63
N LEU A 146 -23.22 0.23 5.37
CA LEU A 146 -24.12 0.87 4.41
C LEU A 146 -25.57 0.60 4.84
N PRO A 147 -26.44 1.62 4.85
CA PRO A 147 -27.87 1.38 5.04
C PRO A 147 -28.38 0.46 3.93
N ALA A 148 -29.19 -0.52 4.30
CA ALA A 148 -29.79 -1.41 3.32
C ALA A 148 -30.55 -0.58 2.27
N PRO A 149 -30.45 -0.92 0.96
CA PRO A 149 -31.21 -0.22 -0.05
C PRO A 149 -32.69 -0.31 0.28
N ALA A 150 -33.35 0.82 0.35
CA ALA A 150 -34.79 0.88 0.53
C ALA A 150 -35.43 0.15 -0.68
N ILE A 151 -35.90 -1.07 -0.43
CA ILE A 151 -36.67 -1.81 -1.43
C ILE A 151 -38.02 -1.10 -1.50
N ASN A 152 -38.16 -0.18 -2.46
CA ASN A 152 -39.46 0.37 -2.82
C ASN A 152 -40.30 -0.79 -3.37
N GLY A 153 -41.11 -1.38 -2.49
CA GLY A 153 -42.18 -2.30 -2.87
C GLY A 153 -43.20 -1.57 -3.79
N ARG A 154 -43.37 -2.09 -4.93
CA ARG A 154 -44.57 -1.89 -5.73
C ARG A 154 -45.54 -3.02 -5.44
#